data_98ca43d858be2d34f98afd9ad93b2c94
#
_entry.id   98ca43d858be2d34f98afd9ad93b2c94
#
_cell.length_a   1.000
_cell.length_b   1.000
_cell.length_c   1.000
_cell.angle_alpha   90.00
_cell.angle_beta   90.00
_cell.angle_gamma   90.00
#
_symmetry.space_group_name_H-M   'P 1'
#
loop_
_entity.id
_entity.type
_entity.pdbx_description
1 polymer ?
#
loop_
_entity_poly.entity_id
_entity_poly.type
_entity_poly.pdbx_seq_one_letter_code
_entity_poly.pdbx_strand_id
1 'polypeptide(L)'
;MEEKLREYAHLIVSVGLNLQKGQTLILSSPVECAPFARLCASAAYDLGAGEVVLNWTDDYITRERFLRAQDAAFETPRAWRRAFFTDYANEGAAYLRIDAEDPETLLGVSPARLVAAQRTSSAERETFDRLQMANGFPWCVAGAPIAAWARKVFPDRSEGDAVAALWDAILKTVRVTGDGNAEARWREHIALLTARKEKLNALRFKSLHYTNSLGTDLTIALPDDHLWAAGNSETPAGVGFVANLPTEEIFTAPLRTGINGTVCAALPLVNNGSIIEDIRFTVREGRIVEAKASRGEDVLNAAISVDDGARYFGEVALVPYDSPIRSSGLLFYNTLYDENASCHLAFGEAYPECIAGGERMTREELDAHGLNHSLTHVDFMVGTADLSITGTTHDGRELPVFRSGNFAL
;
A
#
# COMPACT_ATOMS: atom_id res chain seq x y z
N MET A 1 7.30 26.66 -3.50
CA MET A 1 7.61 25.23 -3.65
C MET A 1 8.61 24.75 -2.58
N GLU A 2 9.81 25.34 -2.47
CA GLU A 2 10.85 24.85 -1.55
C GLU A 2 10.39 24.74 -0.09
N GLU A 3 9.65 25.72 0.43
CA GLU A 3 9.10 25.70 1.79
C GLU A 3 8.11 24.53 2.00
N LYS A 4 7.23 24.27 1.03
CA LYS A 4 6.33 23.12 1.06
C LYS A 4 7.08 21.78 1.05
N LEU A 5 8.17 21.69 0.27
CA LEU A 5 8.98 20.46 0.25
C LEU A 5 9.72 20.22 1.57
N ARG A 6 10.17 21.28 2.24
CA ARG A 6 10.74 21.17 3.59
C ARG A 6 9.69 20.75 4.63
N GLU A 7 8.49 21.36 4.57
CA GLU A 7 7.37 20.98 5.43
C GLU A 7 6.97 19.50 5.19
N TYR A 8 6.93 19.03 3.94
CA TYR A 8 6.63 17.65 3.62
C TYR A 8 7.71 16.68 4.12
N ALA A 9 8.98 16.99 3.90
CA ALA A 9 10.08 16.18 4.41
C ALA A 9 10.06 16.08 5.94
N HIS A 10 9.77 17.20 6.63
CA HIS A 10 9.60 17.21 8.08
C HIS A 10 8.40 16.36 8.52
N LEU A 11 7.26 16.50 7.86
CA LEU A 11 6.05 15.69 8.14
C LEU A 11 6.32 14.18 8.01
N ILE A 12 7.03 13.76 6.96
CA ILE A 12 7.37 12.35 6.75
C ILE A 12 8.19 11.82 7.94
N VAL A 13 9.17 12.59 8.39
CA VAL A 13 10.08 12.12 9.46
C VAL A 13 9.44 12.23 10.84
N SER A 14 8.67 13.31 11.11
CA SER A 14 8.10 13.58 12.44
C SER A 14 6.79 12.83 12.69
N VAL A 15 5.92 12.68 11.69
CA VAL A 15 4.62 12.02 11.81
C VAL A 15 4.64 10.68 11.10
N GLY A 16 5.13 10.62 9.86
CA GLY A 16 5.22 9.39 9.10
C GLY A 16 6.02 8.33 9.84
N LEU A 17 7.26 8.63 10.16
CA LEU A 17 8.16 7.72 10.87
C LEU A 17 8.10 7.88 12.40
N ASN A 18 7.72 9.05 12.90
CA ASN A 18 7.91 9.40 14.30
C ASN A 18 9.33 9.04 14.79
N LEU A 19 10.33 9.47 14.01
CA LEU A 19 11.72 9.08 14.18
C LEU A 19 12.22 9.38 15.59
N GLN A 20 12.78 8.38 16.26
CA GLN A 20 13.26 8.50 17.62
C GLN A 20 14.70 9.02 17.65
N LYS A 21 15.04 9.79 18.70
CA LYS A 21 16.39 10.31 18.87
C LYS A 21 17.44 9.19 18.94
N GLY A 22 18.48 9.30 18.12
CA GLY A 22 19.54 8.29 18.01
C GLY A 22 19.20 7.10 17.13
N GLN A 23 17.97 7.01 16.60
CA GLN A 23 17.56 5.93 15.70
C GLN A 23 18.22 6.06 14.34
N THR A 24 18.58 4.95 13.72
CA THR A 24 19.01 4.90 12.31
C THR A 24 17.81 5.00 11.39
N LEU A 25 17.94 5.79 10.31
CA LEU A 25 16.97 5.86 9.22
C LEU A 25 17.54 5.19 7.96
N ILE A 26 16.89 4.15 7.46
CA ILE A 26 17.12 3.69 6.09
C ILE A 26 16.22 4.52 5.17
N LEU A 27 16.82 5.26 4.24
CA LEU A 27 16.10 6.03 3.23
C LEU A 27 16.29 5.36 1.86
N SER A 28 15.23 4.71 1.36
CA SER A 28 15.19 4.12 0.03
C SER A 28 14.55 5.09 -0.94
N SER A 29 15.22 5.42 -2.04
CA SER A 29 14.76 6.44 -2.99
C SER A 29 15.26 6.17 -4.40
N PRO A 30 14.47 6.46 -5.45
CA PRO A 30 15.00 6.63 -6.79
C PRO A 30 16.03 7.76 -6.84
N VAL A 31 17.06 7.57 -7.66
CA VAL A 31 18.16 8.56 -7.81
C VAL A 31 17.64 9.91 -8.31
N GLU A 32 16.59 9.92 -9.12
CA GLU A 32 15.93 11.13 -9.63
C GLU A 32 15.33 11.97 -8.50
N CYS A 33 14.92 11.34 -7.40
CA CYS A 33 14.38 12.02 -6.22
C CYS A 33 15.46 12.48 -5.23
N ALA A 34 16.76 12.40 -5.58
CA ALA A 34 17.85 12.79 -4.69
C ALA A 34 17.72 14.20 -4.06
N PRO A 35 17.23 15.26 -4.76
CA PRO A 35 16.99 16.54 -4.10
C PRO A 35 16.02 16.46 -2.93
N PHE A 36 14.92 15.71 -3.07
CA PHE A 36 13.93 15.54 -2.00
C PHE A 36 14.43 14.59 -0.90
N ALA A 37 15.11 13.51 -1.26
CA ALA A 37 15.74 12.61 -0.29
C ALA A 37 16.73 13.33 0.63
N ARG A 38 17.47 14.33 0.12
CA ARG A 38 18.34 15.17 0.93
C ARG A 38 17.57 16.04 1.93
N LEU A 39 16.38 16.54 1.59
CA LEU A 39 15.52 17.26 2.53
C LEU A 39 15.03 16.33 3.65
N CYS A 40 14.63 15.11 3.31
CA CYS A 40 14.24 14.09 4.30
C CYS A 40 15.41 13.72 5.24
N ALA A 41 16.62 13.54 4.69
CA ALA A 41 17.80 13.28 5.49
C ALA A 41 18.15 14.46 6.42
N SER A 42 18.05 15.70 5.94
CA SER A 42 18.25 16.89 6.80
C SER A 42 17.22 16.94 7.92
N ALA A 43 15.93 16.73 7.61
CA ALA A 43 14.87 16.68 8.61
C ALA A 43 15.11 15.57 9.65
N ALA A 44 15.62 14.42 9.22
CA ALA A 44 15.95 13.33 10.14
C ALA A 44 17.06 13.72 11.12
N TYR A 45 18.14 14.35 10.66
CA TYR A 45 19.19 14.83 11.54
C TYR A 45 18.73 15.97 12.44
N ASP A 46 17.88 16.88 11.94
CA ASP A 46 17.31 17.96 12.76
C ASP A 46 16.44 17.39 13.90
N LEU A 47 15.78 16.25 13.69
CA LEU A 47 15.01 15.52 14.71
C LEU A 47 15.87 14.57 15.57
N GLY A 48 17.16 14.47 15.29
CA GLY A 48 18.12 13.74 16.11
C GLY A 48 18.38 12.31 15.68
N ALA A 49 18.23 11.97 14.41
CA ALA A 49 18.67 10.68 13.85
C ALA A 49 20.12 10.38 14.25
N GLY A 50 20.41 9.13 14.57
CA GLY A 50 21.78 8.67 14.82
C GLY A 50 22.58 8.54 13.53
N GLU A 51 21.94 8.04 12.49
CA GLU A 51 22.50 7.87 11.15
C GLU A 51 21.40 7.85 10.08
N VAL A 52 21.72 8.28 8.86
CA VAL A 52 20.86 8.12 7.67
C VAL A 52 21.62 7.28 6.64
N VAL A 53 21.07 6.11 6.35
CA VAL A 53 21.63 5.14 5.39
C VAL A 53 20.82 5.18 4.10
N LEU A 54 21.49 5.42 2.98
CA LEU A 54 20.84 5.55 1.67
C LEU A 54 20.81 4.22 0.91
N ASN A 55 19.64 3.87 0.38
CA ASN A 55 19.46 2.78 -0.57
C ASN A 55 18.88 3.37 -1.87
N TRP A 56 19.73 3.58 -2.87
CA TRP A 56 19.31 4.14 -4.16
C TRP A 56 18.76 3.08 -5.10
N THR A 57 17.69 3.44 -5.80
CA THR A 57 17.12 2.69 -6.93
C THR A 57 17.21 3.53 -8.21
N ASP A 58 17.10 2.88 -9.37
CA ASP A 58 17.15 3.52 -10.68
C ASP A 58 16.32 2.68 -11.65
N ASP A 59 15.26 3.26 -12.19
CA ASP A 59 14.32 2.57 -13.07
C ASP A 59 14.96 2.20 -14.42
N TYR A 60 15.82 3.06 -14.94
CA TYR A 60 16.55 2.76 -16.17
C TYR A 60 17.46 1.53 -16.00
N ILE A 61 18.25 1.47 -14.94
CA ILE A 61 19.10 0.31 -14.64
C ILE A 61 18.26 -0.93 -14.35
N THR A 62 17.14 -0.76 -13.65
CA THR A 62 16.18 -1.85 -13.39
C THR A 62 15.65 -2.42 -14.69
N ARG A 63 15.17 -1.58 -15.63
CA ARG A 63 14.71 -2.01 -16.94
C ARG A 63 15.80 -2.72 -17.76
N GLU A 64 17.00 -2.14 -17.86
CA GLU A 64 18.13 -2.74 -18.54
C GLU A 64 18.47 -4.14 -17.97
N ARG A 65 18.44 -4.30 -16.65
CA ARG A 65 18.61 -5.58 -15.98
C ARG A 65 17.56 -6.60 -16.42
N PHE A 66 16.26 -6.21 -16.39
CA PHE A 66 15.17 -7.11 -16.77
C PHE A 66 15.21 -7.53 -18.25
N LEU A 67 15.68 -6.66 -19.13
CA LEU A 67 15.77 -6.95 -20.56
C LEU A 67 17.03 -7.75 -20.95
N ARG A 68 18.16 -7.54 -20.26
CA ARG A 68 19.49 -8.00 -20.72
C ARG A 68 20.19 -8.97 -19.82
N ALA A 69 19.86 -9.02 -18.52
CA ALA A 69 20.55 -9.94 -17.62
C ALA A 69 20.19 -11.40 -17.94
N GLN A 70 21.08 -12.30 -17.56
CA GLN A 70 20.84 -13.75 -17.61
C GLN A 70 19.76 -14.14 -16.60
N ASP A 71 18.97 -15.16 -16.91
CA ASP A 71 17.84 -15.60 -16.06
C ASP A 71 18.29 -15.97 -14.65
N ALA A 72 19.47 -16.58 -14.50
CA ALA A 72 20.08 -16.87 -13.19
C ALA A 72 20.23 -15.64 -12.27
N ALA A 73 20.25 -14.41 -12.82
CA ALA A 73 20.28 -13.18 -12.01
C ALA A 73 18.96 -12.92 -11.28
N PHE A 74 17.87 -13.54 -11.72
CA PHE A 74 16.52 -13.42 -11.13
C PHE A 74 16.16 -14.62 -10.23
N GLU A 75 16.99 -15.66 -10.21
CA GLU A 75 16.70 -16.92 -9.50
C GLU A 75 17.54 -17.10 -8.24
N THR A 76 18.59 -16.28 -8.07
CA THR A 76 19.56 -16.45 -6.97
C THR A 76 19.52 -15.28 -6.00
N PRO A 77 18.97 -15.47 -4.78
CA PRO A 77 19.00 -14.46 -3.73
C PRO A 77 20.42 -14.05 -3.35
N ARG A 78 20.65 -12.76 -3.11
CA ARG A 78 21.96 -12.20 -2.78
C ARG A 78 22.13 -12.05 -1.26
N ALA A 79 23.13 -12.72 -0.72
CA ALA A 79 23.39 -12.71 0.72
C ALA A 79 23.61 -11.30 1.29
N TRP A 80 24.31 -10.41 0.56
CA TRP A 80 24.54 -9.04 1.00
C TRP A 80 23.27 -8.21 1.09
N ARG A 81 22.29 -8.42 0.18
CA ARG A 81 20.99 -7.72 0.25
C ARG A 81 20.19 -8.21 1.43
N ARG A 82 20.18 -9.53 1.65
CA ARG A 82 19.52 -10.11 2.84
C ARG A 82 20.14 -9.55 4.11
N ALA A 83 21.47 -9.54 4.24
CA ALA A 83 22.16 -9.00 5.41
C ALA A 83 21.79 -7.53 5.64
N PHE A 84 21.85 -6.69 4.60
CA PHE A 84 21.51 -5.27 4.70
C PHE A 84 20.12 -5.05 5.32
N PHE A 85 19.08 -5.66 4.77
CA PHE A 85 17.72 -5.47 5.28
C PHE A 85 17.51 -6.14 6.64
N THR A 86 18.05 -7.34 6.84
CA THR A 86 17.88 -8.10 8.10
C THR A 86 18.56 -7.42 9.28
N ASP A 87 19.77 -6.94 9.11
CA ASP A 87 20.56 -6.34 10.20
C ASP A 87 19.90 -5.06 10.69
N TYR A 88 19.54 -4.13 9.79
CA TYR A 88 18.87 -2.90 10.17
C TYR A 88 17.46 -3.11 10.74
N ALA A 89 16.69 -4.08 10.21
CA ALA A 89 15.38 -4.41 10.77
C ALA A 89 15.49 -4.94 12.21
N ASN A 90 16.48 -5.79 12.48
CA ASN A 90 16.73 -6.31 13.84
C ASN A 90 17.23 -5.24 14.81
N GLU A 91 17.90 -4.21 14.31
CA GLU A 91 18.32 -3.03 15.10
C GLU A 91 17.17 -2.05 15.37
N GLY A 92 15.99 -2.25 14.75
CA GLY A 92 14.85 -1.36 14.88
C GLY A 92 15.04 -0.03 14.15
N ALA A 93 15.81 -0.04 13.06
CA ALA A 93 15.98 1.14 12.21
C ALA A 93 14.63 1.54 11.58
N ALA A 94 14.34 2.85 11.52
CA ALA A 94 13.20 3.37 10.79
C ALA A 94 13.44 3.21 9.27
N TYR A 95 12.36 2.98 8.51
CA TYR A 95 12.46 2.79 7.07
C TYR A 95 11.57 3.78 6.31
N LEU A 96 12.17 4.62 5.49
CA LEU A 96 11.48 5.50 4.55
C LEU A 96 11.66 4.99 3.13
N ARG A 97 10.56 4.76 2.43
CA ARG A 97 10.55 4.59 0.97
C ARG A 97 9.99 5.85 0.31
N ILE A 98 10.82 6.52 -0.50
CA ILE A 98 10.31 7.50 -1.46
C ILE A 98 9.80 6.73 -2.67
N ASP A 99 8.49 6.79 -2.88
CA ASP A 99 7.80 6.10 -3.95
C ASP A 99 7.70 7.01 -5.17
N ALA A 100 8.38 6.61 -6.23
CA ALA A 100 8.44 7.33 -7.49
C ALA A 100 8.89 6.36 -8.58
N GLU A 101 7.96 5.78 -9.29
CA GLU A 101 8.25 4.78 -10.33
C GLU A 101 7.64 5.21 -11.66
N ASP A 102 8.32 4.92 -12.77
CA ASP A 102 7.69 4.95 -14.08
C ASP A 102 6.68 3.78 -14.14
N PRO A 103 5.37 4.04 -14.25
CA PRO A 103 4.35 2.99 -14.24
C PRO A 103 4.44 2.02 -15.43
N GLU A 104 5.34 2.26 -16.38
CA GLU A 104 5.59 1.40 -17.55
C GLU A 104 7.05 0.91 -17.64
N THR A 105 7.82 1.03 -16.55
CA THR A 105 9.25 0.63 -16.51
C THR A 105 9.47 -0.80 -17.03
N LEU A 106 8.61 -1.74 -16.67
CA LEU A 106 8.76 -3.16 -17.03
C LEU A 106 7.84 -3.61 -18.17
N LEU A 107 7.25 -2.65 -18.91
CA LEU A 107 6.42 -2.97 -20.07
C LEU A 107 7.21 -3.81 -21.10
N GLY A 108 6.63 -4.98 -21.49
CA GLY A 108 7.24 -5.93 -22.44
C GLY A 108 8.28 -6.88 -21.83
N VAL A 109 8.50 -6.85 -20.52
CA VAL A 109 9.31 -7.85 -19.81
C VAL A 109 8.52 -9.16 -19.72
N SER A 110 9.23 -10.29 -19.81
CA SER A 110 8.63 -11.62 -19.67
C SER A 110 7.98 -11.81 -18.29
N PRO A 111 6.70 -12.22 -18.20
CA PRO A 111 6.04 -12.51 -16.93
C PRO A 111 6.80 -13.53 -16.07
N ALA A 112 7.46 -14.52 -16.69
CA ALA A 112 8.28 -15.50 -15.96
C ALA A 112 9.46 -14.85 -15.23
N ARG A 113 10.10 -13.82 -15.82
CA ARG A 113 11.15 -13.04 -15.15
C ARG A 113 10.61 -12.20 -14.01
N LEU A 114 9.42 -11.64 -14.15
CA LEU A 114 8.74 -10.89 -13.08
C LEU A 114 8.49 -11.79 -11.86
N VAL A 115 7.93 -12.98 -12.08
CA VAL A 115 7.68 -13.96 -11.01
C VAL A 115 8.99 -14.42 -10.34
N ALA A 116 10.03 -14.74 -11.13
CA ALA A 116 11.34 -15.17 -10.60
C ALA A 116 11.98 -14.04 -9.76
N ALA A 117 11.94 -12.80 -10.26
CA ALA A 117 12.44 -11.63 -9.54
C ALA A 117 11.68 -11.39 -8.24
N GLN A 118 10.35 -11.50 -8.25
CA GLN A 118 9.51 -11.34 -7.05
C GLN A 118 9.87 -12.37 -5.98
N ARG A 119 9.93 -13.65 -6.33
CA ARG A 119 10.32 -14.73 -5.40
C ARG A 119 11.70 -14.51 -4.79
N THR A 120 12.66 -14.10 -5.62
CA THR A 120 14.03 -13.84 -5.18
C THR A 120 14.09 -12.63 -4.25
N SER A 121 13.39 -11.54 -4.59
CA SER A 121 13.31 -10.35 -3.75
C SER A 121 12.65 -10.66 -2.39
N SER A 122 11.55 -11.41 -2.39
CA SER A 122 10.89 -11.83 -1.14
C SER A 122 11.83 -12.69 -0.29
N ALA A 123 12.59 -13.62 -0.89
CA ALA A 123 13.58 -14.42 -0.15
C ALA A 123 14.76 -13.58 0.39
N GLU A 124 15.14 -12.48 -0.28
CA GLU A 124 16.15 -11.52 0.21
C GLU A 124 15.65 -10.69 1.37
N ARG A 125 14.36 -10.40 1.42
CA ARG A 125 13.72 -9.51 2.38
C ARG A 125 12.87 -10.20 3.45
N GLU A 126 12.81 -11.52 3.45
CA GLU A 126 11.88 -12.31 4.29
C GLU A 126 11.80 -11.83 5.75
N THR A 127 12.95 -11.64 6.41
CA THR A 127 12.97 -11.15 7.80
C THR A 127 12.50 -9.70 7.90
N PHE A 128 12.93 -8.85 6.98
CA PHE A 128 12.54 -7.45 6.94
C PHE A 128 11.03 -7.31 6.71
N ASP A 129 10.49 -7.97 5.68
CA ASP A 129 9.08 -7.88 5.30
C ASP A 129 8.19 -8.43 6.43
N ARG A 130 8.59 -9.54 7.06
CA ARG A 130 7.87 -10.09 8.23
C ARG A 130 7.86 -9.12 9.41
N LEU A 131 8.96 -8.46 9.71
CA LEU A 131 9.02 -7.45 10.78
C LEU A 131 8.23 -6.20 10.41
N GLN A 132 8.30 -5.76 9.15
CA GLN A 132 7.53 -4.61 8.66
C GLN A 132 6.03 -4.87 8.77
N MET A 133 5.55 -6.02 8.31
CA MET A 133 4.13 -6.42 8.37
C MET A 133 3.62 -6.55 9.83
N ALA A 134 4.52 -6.89 10.77
CA ALA A 134 4.22 -6.96 12.20
C ALA A 134 4.52 -5.64 12.95
N ASN A 135 4.69 -4.53 12.25
CA ASN A 135 5.03 -3.21 12.82
C ASN A 135 6.25 -3.22 13.75
N GLY A 136 7.22 -4.12 13.51
CA GLY A 136 8.42 -4.29 14.36
C GLY A 136 9.34 -3.08 14.45
N PHE A 137 9.23 -2.16 13.50
CA PHE A 137 9.93 -0.87 13.43
C PHE A 137 9.06 0.17 12.70
N PRO A 138 9.28 1.50 12.92
CA PRO A 138 8.55 2.51 12.17
C PRO A 138 8.93 2.50 10.68
N TRP A 139 7.93 2.58 9.81
CA TRP A 139 8.15 2.69 8.38
C TRP A 139 7.16 3.65 7.73
N CYS A 140 7.57 4.26 6.63
CA CYS A 140 6.69 5.15 5.87
C CYS A 140 6.99 5.07 4.38
N VAL A 141 5.92 5.06 3.58
CA VAL A 141 5.97 5.25 2.14
C VAL A 141 5.42 6.62 1.81
N ALA A 142 6.15 7.39 1.00
CA ALA A 142 5.77 8.75 0.65
C ALA A 142 6.18 9.06 -0.79
N GLY A 143 5.29 9.66 -1.57
CA GLY A 143 5.54 9.90 -2.99
C GLY A 143 6.37 11.16 -3.27
N ALA A 144 7.16 11.10 -4.34
CA ALA A 144 7.81 12.26 -4.95
C ALA A 144 7.83 12.09 -6.48
N PRO A 145 7.55 13.12 -7.30
CA PRO A 145 7.45 12.95 -8.74
C PRO A 145 8.80 12.73 -9.41
N ILE A 146 8.80 11.83 -10.40
CA ILE A 146 9.81 11.75 -11.46
C ILE A 146 9.18 12.15 -12.79
N ALA A 147 10.01 12.50 -13.78
CA ALA A 147 9.53 12.99 -15.07
C ALA A 147 8.64 11.97 -15.80
N ALA A 148 9.02 10.69 -15.79
CA ALA A 148 8.26 9.63 -16.45
C ALA A 148 6.85 9.47 -15.86
N TRP A 149 6.75 9.38 -14.52
CA TRP A 149 5.46 9.34 -13.83
C TRP A 149 4.62 10.59 -14.07
N ALA A 150 5.23 11.78 -13.94
CA ALA A 150 4.52 13.04 -14.15
C ALA A 150 3.92 13.17 -15.57
N ARG A 151 4.65 12.75 -16.61
CA ARG A 151 4.13 12.72 -17.99
C ARG A 151 3.00 11.71 -18.18
N LYS A 152 2.99 10.62 -17.43
CA LYS A 152 1.88 9.66 -17.47
C LYS A 152 0.60 10.24 -16.89
N VAL A 153 0.71 10.97 -15.77
CA VAL A 153 -0.43 11.64 -15.13
C VAL A 153 -0.90 12.87 -15.92
N PHE A 154 0.04 13.62 -16.50
CA PHE A 154 -0.22 14.87 -17.24
C PHE A 154 0.37 14.83 -18.65
N PRO A 155 -0.18 14.01 -19.56
CA PRO A 155 0.41 13.76 -20.87
C PRO A 155 0.46 15.00 -21.79
N ASP A 156 -0.44 15.97 -21.56
CA ASP A 156 -0.57 17.17 -22.39
C ASP A 156 0.32 18.35 -21.95
N ARG A 157 1.14 18.16 -20.88
CA ARG A 157 2.01 19.20 -20.33
C ARG A 157 3.46 19.00 -20.76
N SER A 158 4.24 20.09 -20.73
CA SER A 158 5.69 19.97 -20.81
C SER A 158 6.23 19.19 -19.60
N GLU A 159 7.39 18.55 -19.73
CA GLU A 159 7.98 17.75 -18.65
C GLU A 159 8.08 18.53 -17.32
N GLY A 160 8.61 19.76 -17.38
CA GLY A 160 8.75 20.60 -16.19
C GLY A 160 7.40 20.98 -15.57
N ASP A 161 6.40 21.32 -16.42
CA ASP A 161 5.06 21.67 -15.94
C ASP A 161 4.33 20.44 -15.40
N ALA A 162 4.54 19.25 -15.97
CA ALA A 162 3.99 18.01 -15.49
C ALA A 162 4.54 17.64 -14.10
N VAL A 163 5.85 17.73 -13.90
CA VAL A 163 6.51 17.51 -12.60
C VAL A 163 6.02 18.51 -11.55
N ALA A 164 5.92 19.80 -11.92
CA ALA A 164 5.39 20.81 -11.00
C ALA A 164 3.93 20.54 -10.61
N ALA A 165 3.10 20.15 -11.57
CA ALA A 165 1.70 19.81 -11.32
C ALA A 165 1.54 18.55 -10.45
N LEU A 166 2.40 17.55 -10.65
CA LEU A 166 2.36 16.34 -9.83
C LEU A 166 2.82 16.63 -8.40
N TRP A 167 3.84 17.50 -8.21
CA TRP A 167 4.19 18.01 -6.88
C TRP A 167 3.01 18.71 -6.20
N ASP A 168 2.31 19.61 -6.88
CA ASP A 168 1.15 20.29 -6.31
C ASP A 168 0.02 19.31 -5.95
N ALA A 169 -0.21 18.27 -6.77
CA ALA A 169 -1.17 17.23 -6.49
C ALA A 169 -0.77 16.41 -5.24
N ILE A 170 0.47 15.92 -5.17
CA ILE A 170 1.01 15.17 -4.03
C ILE A 170 0.89 15.99 -2.75
N LEU A 171 1.41 17.23 -2.74
CA LEU A 171 1.40 18.10 -1.56
C LEU A 171 -0.02 18.38 -1.05
N LYS A 172 -0.99 18.48 -1.96
CA LYS A 172 -2.41 18.63 -1.60
C LYS A 172 -2.96 17.38 -0.93
N THR A 173 -2.67 16.19 -1.46
CA THR A 173 -3.16 14.93 -0.87
C THR A 173 -2.56 14.67 0.52
N VAL A 174 -1.31 15.06 0.74
CA VAL A 174 -0.64 14.97 2.05
C VAL A 174 -0.87 16.20 2.94
N ARG A 175 -1.83 17.09 2.59
CA ARG A 175 -2.25 18.25 3.40
C ARG A 175 -1.14 19.25 3.71
N VAL A 176 -0.13 19.35 2.86
CA VAL A 176 0.99 20.30 2.96
C VAL A 176 0.67 21.55 2.17
N THR A 177 0.63 22.71 2.82
CA THR A 177 0.34 24.01 2.19
C THR A 177 1.49 24.99 2.26
N GLY A 178 2.54 24.72 3.02
CA GLY A 178 3.69 25.60 3.23
C GLY A 178 3.49 26.61 4.36
N ASP A 179 2.51 26.38 5.24
CA ASP A 179 2.17 27.25 6.38
C ASP A 179 2.67 26.71 7.73
N GLY A 180 3.41 25.58 7.73
CA GLY A 180 3.93 24.92 8.92
C GLY A 180 2.91 24.18 9.77
N ASN A 181 1.67 23.99 9.28
CA ASN A 181 0.59 23.34 10.05
C ASN A 181 0.24 21.92 9.57
N ALA A 182 1.06 21.30 8.71
CA ALA A 182 0.78 19.96 8.17
C ALA A 182 0.64 18.90 9.26
N GLU A 183 1.49 18.93 10.30
CA GLU A 183 1.38 17.99 11.43
C GLU A 183 0.05 18.11 12.17
N ALA A 184 -0.44 19.33 12.42
CA ALA A 184 -1.73 19.52 13.10
C ALA A 184 -2.88 18.94 12.27
N ARG A 185 -2.87 19.19 10.94
CA ARG A 185 -3.86 18.62 10.02
C ARG A 185 -3.82 17.09 9.98
N TRP A 186 -2.62 16.50 10.06
CA TRP A 186 -2.49 15.05 10.11
C TRP A 186 -2.98 14.46 11.43
N ARG A 187 -2.72 15.11 12.57
CA ARG A 187 -3.29 14.66 13.87
C ARG A 187 -4.82 14.66 13.85
N GLU A 188 -5.45 15.69 13.29
CA GLU A 188 -6.91 15.76 13.14
C GLU A 188 -7.43 14.64 12.22
N HIS A 189 -6.74 14.40 11.11
CA HIS A 189 -7.08 13.35 10.16
C HIS A 189 -6.96 11.94 10.79
N ILE A 190 -5.87 11.65 11.47
CA ILE A 190 -5.68 10.39 12.20
C ILE A 190 -6.78 10.20 13.26
N ALA A 191 -7.14 11.24 13.99
CA ALA A 191 -8.21 11.17 14.98
C ALA A 191 -9.56 10.81 14.34
N LEU A 192 -9.87 11.34 13.14
CA LEU A 192 -11.07 10.99 12.38
C LEU A 192 -11.07 9.52 11.93
N LEU A 193 -9.96 9.04 11.36
CA LEU A 193 -9.82 7.63 10.96
C LEU A 193 -9.94 6.70 12.18
N THR A 194 -9.31 7.06 13.29
CA THR A 194 -9.37 6.30 14.55
C THR A 194 -10.82 6.19 15.06
N ALA A 195 -11.57 7.28 15.08
CA ALA A 195 -12.98 7.26 15.53
C ALA A 195 -13.86 6.34 14.65
N ARG A 196 -13.62 6.33 13.33
CA ARG A 196 -14.32 5.43 12.40
C ARG A 196 -13.92 3.96 12.63
N LYS A 197 -12.63 3.70 12.79
CA LYS A 197 -12.08 2.38 13.12
C LYS A 197 -12.71 1.81 14.40
N GLU A 198 -12.76 2.60 15.46
CA GLU A 198 -13.37 2.19 16.73
C GLU A 198 -14.84 1.82 16.57
N LYS A 199 -15.59 2.58 15.76
CA LYS A 199 -16.99 2.27 15.45
C LYS A 199 -17.16 0.95 14.71
N LEU A 200 -16.31 0.68 13.71
CA LEU A 200 -16.31 -0.60 12.99
C LEU A 200 -15.95 -1.76 13.90
N ASN A 201 -14.94 -1.60 14.76
CA ASN A 201 -14.55 -2.60 15.75
C ASN A 201 -15.66 -2.91 16.76
N ALA A 202 -16.43 -1.90 17.18
CA ALA A 202 -17.56 -2.08 18.09
C ALA A 202 -18.73 -2.86 17.44
N LEU A 203 -18.91 -2.75 16.13
CA LEU A 203 -19.98 -3.42 15.41
C LEU A 203 -19.71 -4.91 15.16
N ARG A 204 -18.44 -5.35 15.10
CA ARG A 204 -18.02 -6.74 14.91
C ARG A 204 -18.82 -7.45 13.82
N PHE A 205 -18.69 -6.97 12.58
CA PHE A 205 -19.39 -7.57 11.46
C PHE A 205 -18.91 -9.01 11.20
N LYS A 206 -19.84 -9.92 10.94
CA LYS A 206 -19.57 -11.28 10.49
C LYS A 206 -19.17 -11.31 9.02
N SER A 207 -19.79 -10.45 8.22
CA SER A 207 -19.53 -10.36 6.78
C SER A 207 -19.90 -8.98 6.23
N LEU A 208 -19.33 -8.68 5.07
CA LEU A 208 -19.63 -7.51 4.25
C LEU A 208 -20.14 -7.97 2.89
N HIS A 209 -21.13 -7.27 2.34
CA HIS A 209 -21.65 -7.51 0.99
C HIS A 209 -21.46 -6.25 0.15
N TYR A 210 -20.69 -6.35 -0.92
CA TYR A 210 -20.33 -5.29 -1.85
C TYR A 210 -21.15 -5.39 -3.12
N THR A 211 -21.73 -4.27 -3.56
CA THR A 211 -22.43 -4.16 -4.85
C THR A 211 -22.16 -2.83 -5.52
N ASN A 212 -22.01 -2.82 -6.85
CA ASN A 212 -21.93 -1.60 -7.67
C ASN A 212 -22.38 -1.87 -9.11
N SER A 213 -22.50 -0.79 -9.92
CA SER A 213 -22.93 -0.87 -11.33
C SER A 213 -21.88 -1.49 -12.28
N LEU A 214 -20.61 -1.64 -11.87
CA LEU A 214 -19.59 -2.33 -12.68
C LEU A 214 -19.77 -3.85 -12.69
N GLY A 215 -20.67 -4.37 -11.85
CA GLY A 215 -20.94 -5.80 -11.73
C GLY A 215 -20.22 -6.48 -10.57
N THR A 216 -19.73 -5.71 -9.61
CA THR A 216 -19.31 -6.24 -8.31
C THR A 216 -20.55 -6.71 -7.56
N ASP A 217 -20.53 -7.98 -7.17
CA ASP A 217 -21.47 -8.64 -6.26
C ASP A 217 -20.66 -9.67 -5.48
N LEU A 218 -20.14 -9.23 -4.32
CA LEU A 218 -19.14 -9.97 -3.55
C LEU A 218 -19.50 -9.99 -2.08
N THR A 219 -19.58 -11.20 -1.50
CA THR A 219 -19.69 -11.38 -0.06
C THR A 219 -18.34 -11.75 0.52
N ILE A 220 -17.94 -11.06 1.58
CA ILE A 220 -16.65 -11.21 2.28
C ILE A 220 -16.96 -11.53 3.74
N ALA A 221 -16.65 -12.73 4.19
CA ALA A 221 -16.68 -13.07 5.62
C ALA A 221 -15.41 -12.54 6.31
N LEU A 222 -15.56 -12.15 7.57
CA LEU A 222 -14.47 -11.67 8.42
C LEU A 222 -14.19 -12.71 9.51
N PRO A 223 -12.93 -12.88 9.97
CA PRO A 223 -12.62 -13.69 11.15
C PRO A 223 -13.39 -13.19 12.37
N ASP A 224 -13.72 -14.09 13.30
CA ASP A 224 -14.50 -13.74 14.50
C ASP A 224 -13.79 -12.74 15.42
N ASP A 225 -12.49 -12.73 15.38
CA ASP A 225 -11.58 -11.84 16.15
C ASP A 225 -10.87 -10.79 15.29
N HIS A 226 -11.43 -10.50 14.10
CA HIS A 226 -10.89 -9.44 13.26
C HIS A 226 -10.86 -8.08 13.96
N LEU A 227 -9.85 -7.30 13.64
CA LEU A 227 -9.72 -5.90 14.03
C LEU A 227 -9.59 -5.04 12.78
N TRP A 228 -10.27 -3.91 12.79
CA TRP A 228 -10.03 -2.84 11.84
C TRP A 228 -8.83 -2.02 12.32
N ALA A 229 -7.90 -1.76 11.41
CA ALA A 229 -6.78 -0.86 11.57
C ALA A 229 -6.99 0.42 10.74
N ALA A 230 -6.37 1.52 11.07
CA ALA A 230 -6.46 2.77 10.32
C ALA A 230 -5.52 3.86 10.83
N GLY A 231 -5.07 4.72 9.93
CA GLY A 231 -4.47 6.02 10.21
C GLY A 231 -3.08 5.98 10.80
N ASN A 232 -2.86 5.16 11.79
CA ASN A 232 -1.57 4.97 12.44
C ASN A 232 -1.41 3.53 12.92
N SER A 233 -0.19 3.04 12.83
CA SER A 233 0.28 1.80 13.44
C SER A 233 1.13 2.12 14.67
N GLU A 234 1.42 1.11 15.48
CA GLU A 234 2.26 1.24 16.67
C GLU A 234 3.26 0.09 16.72
N THR A 235 4.51 0.40 16.99
CA THR A 235 5.52 -0.65 17.20
C THR A 235 5.32 -1.35 18.55
N PRO A 236 5.86 -2.56 18.76
CA PRO A 236 5.84 -3.24 20.06
C PRO A 236 6.45 -2.42 21.21
N ALA A 237 7.27 -1.42 20.89
CA ALA A 237 7.86 -0.48 21.87
C ALA A 237 6.95 0.73 22.18
N GLY A 238 5.74 0.81 21.58
CA GLY A 238 4.80 1.91 21.80
C GLY A 238 5.11 3.17 20.97
N VAL A 239 5.86 3.05 19.89
CA VAL A 239 6.11 4.16 18.96
C VAL A 239 5.02 4.17 17.90
N GLY A 240 4.12 5.14 17.97
CA GLY A 240 3.09 5.34 16.93
C GLY A 240 3.70 5.98 15.68
N PHE A 241 3.31 5.53 14.49
CA PHE A 241 3.78 6.05 13.19
C PHE A 241 2.69 5.97 12.13
N VAL A 242 2.89 6.61 10.98
CA VAL A 242 1.96 6.58 9.84
C VAL A 242 2.65 5.95 8.65
N ALA A 243 2.23 4.73 8.33
CA ALA A 243 2.89 3.90 7.32
C ALA A 243 2.83 4.45 5.89
N ASN A 244 1.76 5.17 5.55
CA ASN A 244 1.54 5.72 4.20
C ASN A 244 1.19 7.20 4.26
N LEU A 245 1.87 8.02 3.46
CA LEU A 245 1.57 9.43 3.26
C LEU A 245 1.34 9.71 1.75
N PRO A 246 0.05 9.75 1.32
CA PRO A 246 -1.17 9.80 2.12
C PRO A 246 -1.70 8.44 2.58
N THR A 247 -2.61 8.45 3.57
CA THR A 247 -3.53 7.36 3.89
C THR A 247 -4.92 7.93 4.19
N GLU A 248 -5.97 7.30 3.64
CA GLU A 248 -7.39 7.67 3.81
C GLU A 248 -8.21 6.45 4.23
N GLU A 249 -7.57 5.33 4.48
CA GLU A 249 -8.18 4.02 4.61
C GLU A 249 -8.43 3.59 6.06
N ILE A 250 -9.40 2.68 6.18
CA ILE A 250 -9.62 1.83 7.33
C ILE A 250 -9.70 0.41 6.79
N PHE A 251 -8.83 -0.49 7.22
CA PHE A 251 -8.68 -1.81 6.63
C PHE A 251 -8.77 -2.93 7.66
N THR A 252 -9.03 -4.14 7.17
CA THR A 252 -8.99 -5.39 7.93
C THR A 252 -8.66 -6.56 7.02
N ALA A 253 -8.32 -7.71 7.58
CA ALA A 253 -8.14 -8.93 6.82
C ALA A 253 -9.46 -9.71 6.67
N PRO A 254 -9.77 -10.21 5.47
CA PRO A 254 -10.91 -11.13 5.27
C PRO A 254 -10.58 -12.53 5.77
N LEU A 255 -11.60 -13.32 6.06
CA LEU A 255 -11.45 -14.75 6.26
C LEU A 255 -11.00 -15.40 4.94
N ARG A 256 -9.84 -16.04 4.91
CA ARG A 256 -9.20 -16.59 3.71
C ARG A 256 -10.15 -17.37 2.81
N THR A 257 -11.00 -18.22 3.39
CA THR A 257 -11.96 -19.06 2.64
C THR A 257 -13.35 -18.46 2.56
N GLY A 258 -13.56 -17.26 3.10
CA GLY A 258 -14.89 -16.68 3.34
C GLY A 258 -15.39 -15.74 2.23
N ILE A 259 -14.76 -15.71 1.06
CA ILE A 259 -15.12 -14.77 -0.01
C ILE A 259 -15.80 -15.51 -1.16
N ASN A 260 -16.95 -15.01 -1.61
CA ASN A 260 -17.69 -15.58 -2.74
C ASN A 260 -18.34 -14.49 -3.58
N GLY A 261 -18.27 -14.64 -4.91
CA GLY A 261 -18.93 -13.74 -5.86
C GLY A 261 -17.99 -13.23 -6.95
N THR A 262 -18.30 -12.05 -7.45
CA THR A 262 -17.54 -11.38 -8.50
C THR A 262 -17.13 -10.00 -8.02
N VAL A 263 -15.91 -9.59 -8.34
CA VAL A 263 -15.44 -8.22 -8.11
C VAL A 263 -14.81 -7.65 -9.38
N CYS A 264 -15.14 -6.38 -9.65
CA CYS A 264 -14.61 -5.61 -10.78
C CYS A 264 -13.79 -4.44 -10.25
N ALA A 265 -12.58 -4.25 -10.79
CA ALA A 265 -11.80 -3.06 -10.48
C ALA A 265 -12.45 -1.80 -11.08
N ALA A 266 -12.39 -0.72 -10.32
CA ALA A 266 -12.93 0.60 -10.70
C ALA A 266 -11.85 1.52 -11.29
N LEU A 267 -10.58 1.21 -11.08
CA LEU A 267 -9.41 1.94 -11.59
C LEU A 267 -8.39 0.95 -12.16
N PRO A 268 -7.54 1.38 -13.09
CA PRO A 268 -6.38 0.60 -13.51
C PRO A 268 -5.44 0.32 -12.33
N LEU A 269 -4.78 -0.84 -12.37
CA LEU A 269 -3.74 -1.23 -11.44
C LEU A 269 -2.37 -1.09 -12.09
N VAL A 270 -1.43 -0.46 -11.40
CA VAL A 270 0.00 -0.53 -11.76
C VAL A 270 0.65 -1.61 -10.90
N ASN A 271 1.19 -2.61 -11.54
CA ASN A 271 1.90 -3.69 -10.86
C ASN A 271 3.21 -4.00 -11.58
N ASN A 272 4.32 -3.90 -10.85
CA ASN A 272 5.66 -4.15 -11.38
C ASN A 272 5.93 -3.43 -12.71
N GLY A 273 5.63 -2.12 -12.79
CA GLY A 273 5.86 -1.29 -13.97
C GLY A 273 5.03 -1.72 -15.19
N SER A 274 3.86 -2.30 -14.97
CA SER A 274 2.89 -2.66 -16.01
C SER A 274 1.50 -2.23 -15.58
N ILE A 275 0.71 -1.69 -16.55
CA ILE A 275 -0.66 -1.25 -16.31
C ILE A 275 -1.63 -2.39 -16.66
N ILE A 276 -2.52 -2.72 -15.72
CA ILE A 276 -3.57 -3.72 -15.86
C ILE A 276 -4.92 -2.99 -15.79
N GLU A 277 -5.77 -3.19 -16.81
CA GLU A 277 -7.05 -2.46 -16.93
C GLU A 277 -8.24 -3.41 -16.94
N ASP A 278 -9.39 -2.94 -16.41
CA ASP A 278 -10.67 -3.64 -16.37
C ASP A 278 -10.59 -5.03 -15.71
N ILE A 279 -9.91 -5.10 -14.57
CA ILE A 279 -9.76 -6.35 -13.83
C ILE A 279 -11.13 -6.85 -13.36
N ARG A 280 -11.36 -8.14 -13.57
CA ARG A 280 -12.50 -8.87 -13.04
C ARG A 280 -12.06 -10.20 -12.44
N PHE A 281 -12.39 -10.43 -11.19
CA PHE A 281 -12.19 -11.71 -10.52
C PHE A 281 -13.52 -12.41 -10.26
N THR A 282 -13.53 -13.74 -10.47
CA THR A 282 -14.55 -14.63 -9.92
C THR A 282 -13.92 -15.38 -8.75
N VAL A 283 -14.59 -15.34 -7.58
CA VAL A 283 -14.06 -15.87 -6.33
C VAL A 283 -15.02 -16.95 -5.78
N ARG A 284 -14.48 -18.07 -5.37
CA ARG A 284 -15.23 -19.15 -4.72
C ARG A 284 -14.44 -19.67 -3.51
N GLU A 285 -15.09 -19.71 -2.36
CA GLU A 285 -14.47 -20.16 -1.11
C GLU A 285 -13.10 -19.47 -0.87
N GLY A 286 -13.07 -18.15 -1.10
CA GLY A 286 -11.91 -17.29 -0.96
C GLY A 286 -10.91 -17.31 -2.11
N ARG A 287 -10.97 -18.37 -2.97
CA ARG A 287 -10.01 -18.54 -4.05
C ARG A 287 -10.43 -17.80 -5.32
N ILE A 288 -9.53 -17.07 -5.93
CA ILE A 288 -9.67 -16.51 -7.29
C ILE A 288 -9.63 -17.70 -8.26
N VAL A 289 -10.80 -18.04 -8.84
CA VAL A 289 -10.96 -19.15 -9.78
C VAL A 289 -10.87 -18.67 -11.23
N GLU A 290 -11.14 -17.39 -11.48
CA GLU A 290 -10.99 -16.74 -12.77
C GLU A 290 -10.50 -15.31 -12.58
N ALA A 291 -9.53 -14.91 -13.40
CA ALA A 291 -8.99 -13.55 -13.47
C ALA A 291 -8.97 -13.09 -14.92
N LYS A 292 -9.56 -11.94 -15.21
CA LYS A 292 -9.65 -11.32 -16.52
C LYS A 292 -9.22 -9.87 -16.45
N ALA A 293 -8.64 -9.38 -17.55
CA ALA A 293 -8.32 -7.96 -17.74
C ALA A 293 -8.38 -7.63 -19.24
N SER A 294 -8.76 -6.40 -19.59
CA SER A 294 -8.75 -5.95 -20.99
C SER A 294 -7.33 -5.64 -21.49
N ARG A 295 -6.44 -5.28 -20.55
CA ARG A 295 -5.00 -5.04 -20.77
C ARG A 295 -4.21 -5.65 -19.63
N GLY A 296 -3.07 -6.28 -19.92
CA GLY A 296 -2.18 -6.83 -18.89
C GLY A 296 -2.69 -8.11 -18.21
N GLU A 297 -3.59 -8.86 -18.85
CA GLU A 297 -4.13 -10.11 -18.28
C GLU A 297 -3.04 -11.15 -17.99
N ASP A 298 -1.99 -11.20 -18.79
CA ASP A 298 -0.83 -12.06 -18.57
C ASP A 298 -0.03 -11.67 -17.33
N VAL A 299 0.14 -10.36 -17.08
CA VAL A 299 0.77 -9.82 -15.88
C VAL A 299 -0.08 -10.11 -14.64
N LEU A 300 -1.41 -9.92 -14.73
CA LEU A 300 -2.35 -10.24 -13.66
C LEU A 300 -2.28 -11.73 -13.29
N ASN A 301 -2.32 -12.61 -14.29
CA ASN A 301 -2.22 -14.06 -14.07
C ASN A 301 -0.86 -14.48 -13.52
N ALA A 302 0.23 -13.79 -13.87
CA ALA A 302 1.54 -14.00 -13.27
C ALA A 302 1.54 -13.59 -11.79
N ALA A 303 0.97 -12.42 -11.44
CA ALA A 303 0.90 -11.92 -10.08
C ALA A 303 0.15 -12.88 -9.13
N ILE A 304 -1.03 -13.38 -9.54
CA ILE A 304 -1.79 -14.37 -8.76
C ILE A 304 -1.23 -15.81 -8.83
N SER A 305 -0.05 -16.00 -9.43
CA SER A 305 0.62 -17.32 -9.56
C SER A 305 1.99 -17.35 -8.88
N VAL A 306 2.35 -16.31 -8.12
CA VAL A 306 3.61 -16.24 -7.38
C VAL A 306 3.72 -17.41 -6.39
N ASP A 307 2.64 -17.68 -5.64
CA ASP A 307 2.44 -18.84 -4.78
C ASP A 307 0.95 -19.21 -4.67
N ASP A 308 0.59 -20.17 -3.82
CA ASP A 308 -0.81 -20.55 -3.66
C ASP A 308 -1.62 -19.45 -2.95
N GLY A 309 -1.02 -18.74 -2.00
CA GLY A 309 -1.65 -17.65 -1.25
C GLY A 309 -1.99 -16.44 -2.12
N ALA A 310 -1.25 -16.21 -3.20
CA ALA A 310 -1.51 -15.12 -4.14
C ALA A 310 -2.91 -15.21 -4.82
N ARG A 311 -3.58 -16.36 -4.72
CA ARG A 311 -4.96 -16.55 -5.22
C ARG A 311 -6.04 -16.27 -4.19
N TYR A 312 -5.69 -15.81 -3.00
CA TYR A 312 -6.62 -15.46 -1.94
C TYR A 312 -6.45 -14.00 -1.55
N PHE A 313 -7.47 -13.42 -0.93
CA PHE A 313 -7.41 -12.05 -0.49
C PHE A 313 -6.79 -11.94 0.90
N GLY A 314 -5.99 -10.89 1.09
CA GLY A 314 -5.34 -10.54 2.35
C GLY A 314 -5.88 -9.27 2.98
N GLU A 315 -6.58 -8.42 2.19
CA GLU A 315 -7.05 -7.13 2.69
C GLU A 315 -8.42 -6.73 2.16
N VAL A 316 -9.15 -6.02 3.03
CA VAL A 316 -10.39 -5.29 2.75
C VAL A 316 -10.24 -3.88 3.28
N ALA A 317 -10.13 -2.89 2.40
CA ALA A 317 -9.97 -1.49 2.76
C ALA A 317 -11.18 -0.62 2.39
N LEU A 318 -11.53 0.24 3.31
CA LEU A 318 -12.64 1.19 3.20
C LEU A 318 -12.11 2.61 3.07
N VAL A 319 -12.26 3.19 1.88
CA VAL A 319 -11.89 4.56 1.56
C VAL A 319 -13.11 5.28 0.99
N PRO A 320 -13.52 6.44 1.55
CA PRO A 320 -14.68 7.17 1.03
C PRO A 320 -14.41 7.71 -0.38
N TYR A 321 -15.43 7.69 -1.23
CA TYR A 321 -15.33 8.18 -2.62
C TYR A 321 -15.01 9.68 -2.70
N ASP A 322 -15.34 10.46 -1.66
CA ASP A 322 -15.01 11.88 -1.54
C ASP A 322 -13.62 12.14 -0.91
N SER A 323 -12.72 11.14 -0.92
CA SER A 323 -11.35 11.32 -0.46
C SER A 323 -10.65 12.47 -1.20
N PRO A 324 -9.64 13.14 -0.59
CA PRO A 324 -8.89 14.21 -1.25
C PRO A 324 -8.21 13.76 -2.54
N ILE A 325 -7.79 12.48 -2.59
CA ILE A 325 -7.13 11.90 -3.77
C ILE A 325 -8.17 11.76 -4.88
N ARG A 326 -9.29 11.13 -4.63
CA ARG A 326 -10.38 10.99 -5.63
C ARG A 326 -10.92 12.33 -6.09
N SER A 327 -11.10 13.28 -5.17
CA SER A 327 -11.59 14.64 -5.45
C SER A 327 -10.62 15.47 -6.29
N SER A 328 -9.36 15.06 -6.44
CA SER A 328 -8.41 15.67 -7.38
C SER A 328 -8.79 15.45 -8.84
N GLY A 329 -9.61 14.44 -9.13
CA GLY A 329 -9.96 14.01 -10.48
C GLY A 329 -8.81 13.36 -11.25
N LEU A 330 -7.69 13.09 -10.59
CA LEU A 330 -6.51 12.47 -11.20
C LEU A 330 -6.52 10.96 -10.99
N LEU A 331 -6.01 10.25 -11.99
CA LEU A 331 -5.49 8.90 -11.86
C LEU A 331 -3.98 9.01 -11.74
N PHE A 332 -3.43 8.58 -10.61
CA PHE A 332 -2.01 8.74 -10.36
C PHE A 332 -1.15 7.68 -11.05
N TYR A 333 -1.72 6.54 -11.43
CA TYR A 333 -0.96 5.38 -11.90
C TYR A 333 0.11 4.96 -10.90
N ASN A 334 -0.22 5.07 -9.62
CA ASN A 334 0.64 4.72 -8.50
C ASN A 334 -0.25 4.19 -7.37
N THR A 335 0.04 2.99 -6.88
CA THR A 335 -0.82 2.26 -5.92
C THR A 335 -1.03 3.05 -4.64
N LEU A 336 0.02 3.65 -4.05
CA LEU A 336 -0.09 4.46 -2.83
C LEU A 336 -1.19 5.54 -2.90
N TYR A 337 -1.38 6.17 -4.07
CA TYR A 337 -2.39 7.22 -4.27
C TYR A 337 -3.72 6.62 -4.70
N ASP A 338 -3.70 5.71 -5.67
CA ASP A 338 -4.92 5.21 -6.29
C ASP A 338 -5.70 4.29 -5.34
N GLU A 339 -5.03 3.53 -4.44
CA GLU A 339 -5.68 2.79 -3.34
C GLU A 339 -6.37 3.74 -2.35
N ASN A 340 -5.74 4.86 -2.02
CA ASN A 340 -6.30 5.89 -1.14
C ASN A 340 -7.33 6.81 -1.83
N ALA A 341 -7.57 6.63 -3.13
CA ALA A 341 -8.69 7.24 -3.86
C ALA A 341 -9.97 6.40 -3.81
N SER A 342 -9.94 5.16 -3.30
CA SER A 342 -11.00 4.18 -3.54
C SER A 342 -10.99 3.07 -2.49
N CYS A 343 -12.18 2.57 -2.11
CA CYS A 343 -12.23 1.26 -1.48
C CYS A 343 -11.45 0.26 -2.34
N HIS A 344 -10.61 -0.55 -1.72
CA HIS A 344 -9.79 -1.53 -2.40
C HIS A 344 -9.79 -2.88 -1.68
N LEU A 345 -9.31 -3.88 -2.36
CA LEU A 345 -9.04 -5.21 -1.83
C LEU A 345 -7.61 -5.57 -2.25
N ALA A 346 -6.88 -6.29 -1.40
CA ALA A 346 -5.61 -6.87 -1.82
C ALA A 346 -5.71 -8.38 -1.98
N PHE A 347 -5.06 -8.92 -3.01
CA PHE A 347 -4.77 -10.34 -3.06
C PHE A 347 -3.34 -10.60 -2.56
N GLY A 348 -3.18 -11.71 -1.83
CA GLY A 348 -1.90 -12.10 -1.24
C GLY A 348 -1.88 -12.00 0.28
N GLU A 349 -0.77 -11.51 0.84
CA GLU A 349 -0.48 -11.47 2.28
C GLU A 349 -1.49 -10.64 3.05
N ALA A 350 -1.85 -11.11 4.26
CA ALA A 350 -2.69 -10.38 5.19
C ALA A 350 -1.86 -9.77 6.34
N TYR A 351 -2.27 -8.59 6.82
CA TYR A 351 -1.62 -7.92 7.94
C TYR A 351 -2.00 -8.59 9.27
N PRO A 352 -1.02 -9.02 10.09
CA PRO A 352 -1.29 -9.66 11.39
C PRO A 352 -2.05 -8.77 12.36
N GLU A 353 -1.88 -7.44 12.31
CA GLU A 353 -2.58 -6.47 13.15
C GLU A 353 -4.11 -6.49 12.94
N CYS A 354 -4.58 -7.09 11.87
CA CYS A 354 -6.00 -7.27 11.59
C CYS A 354 -6.67 -8.37 12.41
N ILE A 355 -5.92 -9.07 13.28
CA ILE A 355 -6.41 -10.06 14.26
C ILE A 355 -6.00 -9.63 15.66
N ALA A 356 -6.87 -9.83 16.63
CA ALA A 356 -6.59 -9.51 18.03
C ALA A 356 -5.36 -10.26 18.55
N GLY A 357 -4.26 -9.54 18.78
CA GLY A 357 -2.97 -10.10 19.21
C GLY A 357 -2.13 -10.75 18.11
N GLY A 358 -2.53 -10.62 16.85
CA GLY A 358 -1.91 -11.28 15.70
C GLY A 358 -0.44 -10.92 15.49
N GLU A 359 -0.02 -9.69 15.84
CA GLU A 359 1.39 -9.26 15.74
C GLU A 359 2.38 -10.12 16.55
N ARG A 360 1.87 -10.91 17.51
CA ARG A 360 2.67 -11.81 18.38
C ARG A 360 2.48 -13.28 18.01
N MET A 361 1.60 -13.57 17.06
CA MET A 361 1.28 -14.94 16.63
C MET A 361 2.33 -15.46 15.66
N THR A 362 2.53 -16.76 15.69
CA THR A 362 3.25 -17.46 14.63
C THR A 362 2.38 -17.52 13.37
N ARG A 363 2.99 -17.87 12.26
CA ARG A 363 2.30 -18.05 10.99
C ARG A 363 1.20 -19.11 11.09
N GLU A 364 1.47 -20.23 11.72
CA GLU A 364 0.53 -21.32 11.92
C GLU A 364 -0.68 -20.88 12.78
N GLU A 365 -0.44 -20.01 13.76
CA GLU A 365 -1.51 -19.40 14.55
C GLU A 365 -2.36 -18.46 13.72
N LEU A 366 -1.76 -17.57 12.91
CA LEU A 366 -2.48 -16.68 12.00
C LEU A 366 -3.31 -17.45 10.97
N ASP A 367 -2.76 -18.53 10.40
CA ASP A 367 -3.48 -19.42 9.49
C ASP A 367 -4.71 -20.09 10.20
N ALA A 368 -4.57 -20.47 11.47
CA ALA A 368 -5.68 -21.03 12.26
C ALA A 368 -6.79 -19.99 12.54
N HIS A 369 -6.46 -18.69 12.61
CA HIS A 369 -7.42 -17.58 12.65
C HIS A 369 -8.01 -17.23 11.28
N GLY A 370 -7.54 -17.88 10.22
CA GLY A 370 -8.07 -17.76 8.87
C GLY A 370 -7.47 -16.62 8.06
N LEU A 371 -6.30 -16.09 8.43
CA LEU A 371 -5.56 -15.14 7.62
C LEU A 371 -4.91 -15.83 6.42
N ASN A 372 -4.76 -15.09 5.35
CA ASN A 372 -4.01 -15.56 4.18
C ASN A 372 -2.54 -15.22 4.30
N HIS A 373 -1.71 -16.12 3.80
CA HIS A 373 -0.27 -15.90 3.69
C HIS A 373 0.20 -16.06 2.24
N SER A 374 1.08 -15.14 1.80
CA SER A 374 1.66 -15.12 0.46
C SER A 374 2.99 -14.37 0.43
N LEU A 375 3.76 -14.56 -0.64
CA LEU A 375 4.97 -13.78 -0.96
C LEU A 375 4.65 -12.46 -1.68
N THR A 376 3.40 -12.13 -1.88
CA THR A 376 2.94 -10.91 -2.54
C THR A 376 1.77 -10.29 -1.79
N HIS A 377 1.61 -8.97 -1.92
CA HIS A 377 0.45 -8.20 -1.50
C HIS A 377 0.20 -7.17 -2.60
N VAL A 378 -0.98 -7.20 -3.20
CA VAL A 378 -1.30 -6.34 -4.36
C VAL A 378 -2.71 -5.80 -4.23
N ASP A 379 -2.81 -4.48 -4.06
CA ASP A 379 -4.05 -3.75 -3.94
C ASP A 379 -4.67 -3.47 -5.30
N PHE A 380 -6.00 -3.61 -5.42
CA PHE A 380 -6.75 -3.19 -6.59
C PHE A 380 -8.05 -2.49 -6.18
N MET A 381 -8.33 -1.37 -6.82
CA MET A 381 -9.36 -0.43 -6.46
C MET A 381 -10.74 -0.89 -6.94
N VAL A 382 -11.73 -0.94 -6.02
CA VAL A 382 -13.09 -1.43 -6.30
C VAL A 382 -14.17 -0.37 -6.04
N GLY A 383 -13.81 0.75 -5.42
CA GLY A 383 -14.75 1.81 -5.02
C GLY A 383 -15.24 2.64 -6.19
N THR A 384 -16.55 2.73 -6.32
CA THR A 384 -17.27 3.57 -7.31
C THR A 384 -18.18 4.56 -6.59
N ALA A 385 -18.67 5.58 -7.32
CA ALA A 385 -19.63 6.56 -6.78
C ALA A 385 -20.94 5.93 -6.30
N ASP A 386 -21.29 4.76 -6.78
CA ASP A 386 -22.51 4.03 -6.44
C ASP A 386 -22.23 2.79 -5.57
N LEU A 387 -20.98 2.58 -5.12
CA LEU A 387 -20.63 1.45 -4.26
C LEU A 387 -21.52 1.42 -3.02
N SER A 388 -22.13 0.27 -2.78
CA SER A 388 -22.88 -0.04 -1.57
C SER A 388 -22.20 -1.20 -0.84
N ILE A 389 -21.99 -1.03 0.48
CA ILE A 389 -21.48 -2.07 1.36
C ILE A 389 -22.46 -2.24 2.50
N THR A 390 -22.97 -3.45 2.67
CA THR A 390 -23.83 -3.82 3.80
C THR A 390 -23.09 -4.78 4.70
N GLY A 391 -22.96 -4.44 5.98
CA GLY A 391 -22.37 -5.30 7.00
C GLY A 391 -23.45 -6.12 7.70
N THR A 392 -23.21 -7.44 7.85
CA THR A 392 -24.08 -8.34 8.63
C THR A 392 -23.39 -8.65 9.95
N THR A 393 -24.07 -8.37 11.06
CA THR A 393 -23.57 -8.67 12.42
C THR A 393 -23.79 -10.15 12.79
N HIS A 394 -23.19 -10.65 13.88
CA HIS A 394 -23.34 -12.03 14.33
C HIS A 394 -24.77 -12.40 14.75
N ASP A 395 -25.59 -11.41 15.16
CA ASP A 395 -27.03 -11.59 15.46
C ASP A 395 -27.93 -11.45 14.21
N GLY A 396 -27.32 -11.30 13.03
CA GLY A 396 -28.01 -11.29 11.73
C GLY A 396 -28.60 -9.95 11.33
N ARG A 397 -28.31 -8.86 12.03
CA ARG A 397 -28.74 -7.51 11.61
C ARG A 397 -27.88 -7.04 10.43
N GLU A 398 -28.53 -6.42 9.46
CA GLU A 398 -27.88 -5.77 8.33
C GLU A 398 -27.80 -4.25 8.58
N LEU A 399 -26.60 -3.71 8.47
CA LEU A 399 -26.32 -2.27 8.66
C LEU A 399 -25.59 -1.72 7.41
N PRO A 400 -25.95 -0.52 6.95
CA PRO A 400 -25.20 0.10 5.86
C PRO A 400 -23.82 0.53 6.36
N VAL A 401 -22.76 0.03 5.73
CA VAL A 401 -21.39 0.49 5.95
C VAL A 401 -21.07 1.60 4.96
N PHE A 402 -21.42 1.38 3.68
CA PHE A 402 -21.32 2.40 2.62
C PHE A 402 -22.64 2.54 1.87
N ARG A 403 -22.94 3.76 1.44
CA ARG A 403 -24.00 4.12 0.48
C ARG A 403 -23.45 5.20 -0.44
N SER A 404 -23.72 5.07 -1.74
CA SER A 404 -23.22 6.01 -2.76
C SER A 404 -21.72 6.31 -2.60
N GLY A 405 -20.92 5.26 -2.43
CA GLY A 405 -19.47 5.34 -2.33
C GLY A 405 -18.88 5.91 -1.03
N ASN A 406 -19.71 6.29 -0.04
CA ASN A 406 -19.25 6.95 1.18
C ASN A 406 -19.75 6.24 2.44
N PHE A 407 -19.08 6.50 3.58
CA PHE A 407 -19.49 5.96 4.88
C PHE A 407 -20.93 6.34 5.21
N ALA A 408 -21.73 5.35 5.63
CA ALA A 408 -23.11 5.49 6.05
C ALA A 408 -23.32 5.13 7.54
N LEU A 409 -22.22 4.81 8.24
CA LEU A 409 -22.19 4.49 9.67
C LEU A 409 -22.13 5.75 10.54
#